data_12dc2e588d70be9cdd36052beaa3d0fd
#
_entry.id   12dc2e588d70be9cdd36052beaa3d0fd
#
_cell.length_a   1.000
_cell.length_b   1.000
_cell.length_c   1.000
_cell.angle_alpha   90.00
_cell.angle_beta   90.00
_cell.angle_gamma   90.00
#
_symmetry.space_group_name_H-M   'P 1'
#
loop_
_entity.id
_entity.type
_entity.pdbx_description
1 polymer ?
#
loop_
_entity_poly.entity_id
_entity_poly.type
_entity_poly.pdbx_seq_one_letter_code
_entity_poly.pdbx_strand_id
1 'polypeptide(L)'
;MCIRDRVTATGRLSSTDPNLQNIPIRTELGSEIRRMFVPSDGCVFVDADYSQIELRVLAHIADDKTMQEAFRSGFDIHTATAAQVFGVEPEQVTPLMRRHAKAVNFGIVYGISEFSLSEDIGVTRKEARQYIDNYLAHYAGVRTYMHEIVEQAKRDGYVTTLFGRRRELSELKSSNFNIRSFGERVALNTPIQGTAADIIKLAMIRVDAALRKQKLKARLV
;
A
#
# COMPACT_ATOMS: atom_id res chain seq x y z
N MET A 1 17.33 18.48 -17.06
CA MET A 1 16.65 18.61 -15.75
C MET A 1 17.34 17.64 -14.81
N CYS A 2 17.86 18.10 -13.68
CA CYS A 2 18.50 17.21 -12.70
C CYS A 2 17.42 16.78 -11.71
N ILE A 3 16.94 15.54 -11.82
CA ILE A 3 16.02 14.92 -10.86
C ILE A 3 16.89 14.28 -9.78
N ARG A 4 16.59 14.54 -8.52
CA ARG A 4 17.25 13.88 -7.40
C ARG A 4 16.39 12.73 -6.91
N ASP A 5 16.83 11.52 -7.21
CA ASP A 5 16.18 10.31 -6.74
C ASP A 5 16.82 9.83 -5.44
N ARG A 6 15.98 9.44 -4.49
CA ARG A 6 16.40 8.89 -3.20
C ARG A 6 15.60 7.63 -2.89
N VAL A 7 16.14 6.82 -2.03
CA VAL A 7 15.43 5.66 -1.46
C VAL A 7 14.88 6.06 -0.09
N THR A 8 13.58 5.88 0.11
CA THR A 8 12.93 6.11 1.42
C THR A 8 13.29 5.01 2.42
N ALA A 9 12.94 5.21 3.69
CA ALA A 9 13.16 4.22 4.74
C ALA A 9 12.46 2.86 4.48
N THR A 10 11.38 2.84 3.69
CA THR A 10 10.70 1.61 3.26
C THR A 10 11.28 1.01 1.99
N GLY A 11 12.27 1.65 1.37
CA GLY A 11 12.86 1.19 0.12
C GLY A 11 12.18 1.70 -1.15
N ARG A 12 11.06 2.43 -1.05
CA ARG A 12 10.45 3.10 -2.21
C ARG A 12 11.39 4.16 -2.77
N LEU A 13 11.33 4.37 -4.07
CA LEU A 13 11.96 5.52 -4.69
C LEU A 13 11.20 6.80 -4.32
N SER A 14 11.91 7.89 -4.19
CA SER A 14 11.33 9.23 -4.08
C SER A 14 12.06 10.18 -4.99
N SER A 15 11.34 11.12 -5.57
CA SER A 15 11.86 12.14 -6.48
C SER A 15 11.71 13.51 -5.84
N THR A 16 12.78 14.33 -5.96
CA THR A 16 12.78 15.73 -5.49
C THR A 16 13.43 16.60 -6.54
N ASP A 17 13.08 17.88 -6.57
CA ASP A 17 13.65 18.90 -7.43
C ASP A 17 13.55 18.61 -8.94
N PRO A 18 12.36 18.36 -9.51
CA PRO A 18 11.02 18.44 -8.93
C PRO A 18 10.52 17.09 -8.36
N ASN A 19 9.48 17.15 -7.50
CA ASN A 19 8.78 15.96 -7.05
C ASN A 19 7.76 15.50 -8.13
N LEU A 20 8.18 14.60 -9.00
CA LEU A 20 7.36 14.07 -10.09
C LEU A 20 6.40 12.97 -9.66
N GLN A 21 6.53 12.43 -8.44
CA GLN A 21 5.65 11.37 -7.93
C GLN A 21 4.34 11.91 -7.35
N ASN A 22 4.31 13.19 -6.95
CA ASN A 22 3.17 13.82 -6.32
C ASN A 22 2.51 14.88 -7.21
N ILE A 23 2.42 14.63 -8.51
CA ILE A 23 1.70 15.49 -9.44
C ILE A 23 0.21 15.41 -9.08
N PRO A 24 -0.45 16.54 -8.76
CA PRO A 24 -1.86 16.54 -8.43
C PRO A 24 -2.71 15.98 -9.58
N ILE A 25 -3.71 15.14 -9.26
CA ILE A 25 -4.62 14.56 -10.27
C ILE A 25 -6.09 14.85 -10.00
N ARG A 26 -6.40 15.42 -8.83
CA ARG A 26 -7.77 15.69 -8.41
C ARG A 26 -8.27 17.07 -8.82
N THR A 27 -7.36 17.97 -9.15
CA THR A 27 -7.70 19.33 -9.63
C THR A 27 -7.51 19.41 -11.14
N GLU A 28 -8.29 20.24 -11.81
CA GLU A 28 -8.20 20.45 -13.25
C GLU A 28 -6.79 20.90 -13.65
N LEU A 29 -6.25 21.93 -12.98
CA LEU A 29 -4.88 22.40 -13.22
C LEU A 29 -3.83 21.30 -12.98
N GLY A 30 -4.01 20.47 -11.95
CA GLY A 30 -3.09 19.37 -11.66
C GLY A 30 -3.12 18.29 -12.76
N SER A 31 -4.29 18.00 -13.35
CA SER A 31 -4.40 17.05 -14.44
C SER A 31 -3.73 17.56 -15.72
N GLU A 32 -3.75 18.87 -15.97
CA GLU A 32 -3.07 19.50 -17.12
C GLU A 32 -1.55 19.34 -17.06
N ILE A 33 -0.95 19.36 -15.86
CA ILE A 33 0.50 19.15 -15.68
C ILE A 33 0.95 17.81 -16.28
N ARG A 34 0.12 16.78 -16.23
CA ARG A 34 0.44 15.46 -16.80
C ARG A 34 0.59 15.51 -18.32
N ARG A 35 -0.11 16.40 -19.02
CA ARG A 35 0.00 16.59 -20.47
C ARG A 35 1.34 17.17 -20.90
N MET A 36 2.13 17.71 -19.95
CA MET A 36 3.50 18.19 -20.23
C MET A 36 4.49 17.04 -20.42
N PHE A 37 4.15 15.83 -19.98
CA PHE A 37 4.96 14.63 -20.19
C PHE A 37 4.59 14.03 -21.55
N VAL A 38 5.44 14.26 -22.52
CA VAL A 38 5.27 13.75 -23.88
C VAL A 38 6.38 12.79 -24.22
N PRO A 39 6.12 11.71 -24.98
CA PRO A 39 7.16 10.83 -25.49
C PRO A 39 7.98 11.55 -26.56
N SER A 40 9.18 11.04 -26.85
CA SER A 40 9.95 11.49 -28.00
C SER A 40 9.22 11.20 -29.32
N ASP A 41 9.54 11.92 -30.39
CA ASP A 41 8.94 11.72 -31.70
C ASP A 41 9.02 10.26 -32.14
N GLY A 42 7.89 9.73 -32.61
CA GLY A 42 7.77 8.34 -33.03
C GLY A 42 7.75 7.30 -31.89
N CYS A 43 7.67 7.75 -30.64
CA CYS A 43 7.57 6.92 -29.44
C CYS A 43 6.20 7.03 -28.78
N VAL A 44 5.92 6.09 -27.88
CA VAL A 44 4.76 6.12 -26.98
C VAL A 44 5.21 5.75 -25.58
N PHE A 45 4.51 6.28 -24.57
CA PHE A 45 4.64 5.78 -23.21
C PHE A 45 3.88 4.45 -23.06
N VAL A 46 4.50 3.50 -22.40
CA VAL A 46 3.86 2.28 -21.93
C VAL A 46 3.93 2.29 -20.42
N ASP A 47 2.77 2.33 -19.78
CA ASP A 47 2.62 2.28 -18.32
C ASP A 47 2.12 0.90 -17.90
N ALA A 48 2.75 0.32 -16.89
CA ALA A 48 2.35 -0.96 -16.31
C ALA A 48 2.46 -0.88 -14.79
N ASP A 49 1.35 -1.11 -14.10
CA ASP A 49 1.26 -1.05 -12.64
C ASP A 49 0.77 -2.38 -12.06
N TYR A 50 1.25 -2.71 -10.85
CA TYR A 50 0.74 -3.84 -10.08
C TYR A 50 -0.58 -3.48 -9.41
N SER A 51 -1.63 -4.21 -9.77
CA SER A 51 -2.92 -4.06 -9.09
C SER A 51 -2.81 -4.42 -7.60
N GLN A 52 -2.95 -3.41 -6.73
CA GLN A 52 -3.09 -3.57 -5.27
C GLN A 52 -1.97 -4.38 -4.61
N ILE A 53 -0.72 -4.16 -5.03
CA ILE A 53 0.44 -4.95 -4.61
C ILE A 53 0.57 -5.05 -3.08
N GLU A 54 0.32 -3.96 -2.33
CA GLU A 54 0.44 -3.95 -0.87
C GLU A 54 -0.58 -4.86 -0.20
N LEU A 55 -1.82 -4.91 -0.68
CA LEU A 55 -2.84 -5.81 -0.15
C LEU A 55 -2.54 -7.28 -0.50
N ARG A 56 -1.95 -7.54 -1.67
CA ARG A 56 -1.49 -8.90 -2.04
C ARG A 56 -0.33 -9.35 -1.17
N VAL A 57 0.60 -8.46 -0.89
CA VAL A 57 1.71 -8.71 0.04
C VAL A 57 1.17 -8.94 1.46
N LEU A 58 0.20 -8.14 1.92
CA LEU A 58 -0.45 -8.33 3.22
C LEU A 58 -1.12 -9.72 3.30
N ALA A 59 -1.93 -10.09 2.29
CA ALA A 59 -2.59 -11.39 2.22
C ALA A 59 -1.60 -12.56 2.33
N HIS A 60 -0.41 -12.41 1.72
CA HIS A 60 0.64 -13.41 1.75
C HIS A 60 1.35 -13.46 3.11
N ILE A 61 1.81 -12.31 3.63
CA ILE A 61 2.57 -12.25 4.90
C ILE A 61 1.69 -12.68 6.09
N ALA A 62 0.43 -12.23 6.10
CA ALA A 62 -0.54 -12.57 7.13
C ALA A 62 -1.09 -14.01 7.00
N ASP A 63 -0.73 -14.70 5.94
CA ASP A 63 -1.29 -16.01 5.57
C ASP A 63 -2.83 -16.06 5.64
N ASP A 64 -3.48 -14.94 5.29
CA ASP A 64 -4.93 -14.83 5.35
C ASP A 64 -5.57 -15.52 4.14
N LYS A 65 -6.14 -16.70 4.38
CA LYS A 65 -6.70 -17.55 3.33
C LYS A 65 -7.89 -16.90 2.62
N THR A 66 -8.72 -16.17 3.35
CA THR A 66 -9.89 -15.46 2.82
C THR A 66 -9.45 -14.38 1.83
N MET A 67 -8.48 -13.56 2.23
CA MET A 67 -7.93 -12.51 1.38
C MET A 67 -7.17 -13.10 0.18
N GLN A 68 -6.40 -14.17 0.37
CA GLN A 68 -5.71 -14.87 -0.72
C GLN A 68 -6.69 -15.40 -1.76
N GLU A 69 -7.80 -16.02 -1.32
CA GLU A 69 -8.82 -16.56 -2.23
C GLU A 69 -9.54 -15.46 -3.00
N ALA A 70 -9.88 -14.35 -2.36
CA ALA A 70 -10.44 -13.18 -3.04
C ALA A 70 -9.55 -12.69 -4.19
N PHE A 71 -8.22 -12.70 -3.99
CA PHE A 71 -7.29 -12.35 -5.06
C PHE A 71 -7.15 -13.43 -6.16
N ARG A 72 -7.25 -14.72 -5.81
CA ARG A 72 -7.17 -15.82 -6.80
C ARG A 72 -8.40 -15.91 -7.68
N SER A 73 -9.58 -15.65 -7.11
CA SER A 73 -10.85 -15.62 -7.87
C SER A 73 -10.93 -14.45 -8.86
N GLY A 74 -10.01 -13.48 -8.79
CA GLY A 74 -10.06 -12.28 -9.62
C GLY A 74 -11.15 -11.28 -9.22
N PHE A 75 -11.83 -11.53 -8.10
CA PHE A 75 -12.85 -10.63 -7.59
C PHE A 75 -12.23 -9.32 -7.06
N ASP A 76 -12.95 -8.21 -7.23
CA ASP A 76 -12.46 -6.92 -6.73
C ASP A 76 -12.43 -6.91 -5.20
N ILE A 77 -11.22 -6.87 -4.62
CA ILE A 77 -11.01 -6.93 -3.18
C ILE A 77 -11.75 -5.81 -2.42
N HIS A 78 -11.93 -4.64 -3.03
CA HIS A 78 -12.65 -3.55 -2.38
C HIS A 78 -14.16 -3.81 -2.34
N THR A 79 -14.71 -4.46 -3.36
CA THR A 79 -16.11 -4.92 -3.36
C THR A 79 -16.30 -6.06 -2.38
N ALA A 80 -15.41 -7.05 -2.35
CA ALA A 80 -15.44 -8.14 -1.37
C ALA A 80 -15.41 -7.60 0.06
N THR A 81 -14.49 -6.69 0.35
CA THR A 81 -14.40 -6.03 1.67
C THR A 81 -15.67 -5.23 1.98
N ALA A 82 -16.23 -4.50 1.01
CA ALA A 82 -17.46 -3.73 1.22
C ALA A 82 -18.62 -4.64 1.60
N ALA A 83 -18.85 -5.73 0.88
CA ALA A 83 -19.88 -6.69 1.18
C ALA A 83 -19.80 -7.16 2.63
N GLN A 84 -18.60 -7.49 3.11
CA GLN A 84 -18.36 -7.96 4.48
C GLN A 84 -18.49 -6.85 5.53
N VAL A 85 -17.92 -5.69 5.29
CA VAL A 85 -17.94 -4.57 6.25
C VAL A 85 -19.35 -4.04 6.46
N PHE A 86 -20.15 -3.98 5.39
CA PHE A 86 -21.52 -3.46 5.42
C PHE A 86 -22.59 -4.56 5.59
N GLY A 87 -22.21 -5.84 5.52
CA GLY A 87 -23.16 -6.96 5.67
C GLY A 87 -24.18 -7.05 4.54
N VAL A 88 -23.75 -6.83 3.30
CA VAL A 88 -24.60 -6.88 2.09
C VAL A 88 -24.03 -7.87 1.08
N GLU A 89 -24.87 -8.33 0.14
CA GLU A 89 -24.37 -9.15 -0.97
C GLU A 89 -23.49 -8.32 -1.92
N PRO A 90 -22.50 -8.93 -2.61
CA PRO A 90 -21.59 -8.21 -3.50
C PRO A 90 -22.28 -7.35 -4.56
N GLU A 91 -23.43 -7.81 -5.07
CA GLU A 91 -24.23 -7.12 -6.09
C GLU A 91 -24.93 -5.87 -5.54
N GLN A 92 -25.08 -5.77 -4.23
CA GLN A 92 -25.70 -4.64 -3.53
C GLN A 92 -24.67 -3.58 -3.12
N VAL A 93 -23.38 -3.82 -3.34
CA VAL A 93 -22.32 -2.88 -2.99
C VAL A 93 -22.41 -1.62 -3.85
N THR A 94 -22.73 -0.50 -3.21
CA THR A 94 -22.76 0.79 -3.87
C THR A 94 -21.34 1.35 -4.11
N PRO A 95 -21.17 2.30 -5.07
CA PRO A 95 -19.88 2.99 -5.26
C PRO A 95 -19.36 3.68 -3.99
N LEU A 96 -20.26 4.16 -3.12
CA LEU A 96 -19.90 4.77 -1.84
C LEU A 96 -19.34 3.73 -0.86
N MET A 97 -20.04 2.60 -0.70
CA MET A 97 -19.58 1.49 0.15
C MET A 97 -18.20 0.98 -0.31
N ARG A 98 -18.02 0.79 -1.61
CA ARG A 98 -16.73 0.39 -2.19
C ARG A 98 -15.63 1.40 -1.92
N ARG A 99 -15.92 2.71 -1.98
CA ARG A 99 -14.97 3.78 -1.64
C ARG A 99 -14.58 3.74 -0.16
N HIS A 100 -15.55 3.54 0.74
CA HIS A 100 -15.28 3.40 2.18
C HIS A 100 -14.44 2.14 2.45
N ALA A 101 -14.80 0.99 1.87
CA ALA A 101 -14.02 -0.23 2.00
C ALA A 101 -12.59 -0.08 1.46
N LYS A 102 -12.40 0.68 0.38
CA LYS A 102 -11.06 1.03 -0.12
C LYS A 102 -10.27 1.81 0.93
N ALA A 103 -10.87 2.78 1.60
CA ALA A 103 -10.22 3.53 2.68
C ALA A 103 -9.88 2.62 3.87
N VAL A 104 -10.76 1.69 4.24
CA VAL A 104 -10.48 0.68 5.29
C VAL A 104 -9.32 -0.22 4.87
N ASN A 105 -9.34 -0.80 3.67
CA ASN A 105 -8.28 -1.68 3.17
C ASN A 105 -6.89 -1.01 3.23
N PHE A 106 -6.78 0.22 2.73
CA PHE A 106 -5.51 0.95 2.79
C PHE A 106 -5.18 1.41 4.20
N GLY A 107 -6.19 1.88 4.95
CA GLY A 107 -6.02 2.33 6.32
C GLY A 107 -5.42 1.25 7.22
N ILE A 108 -5.89 0.03 7.12
CA ILE A 108 -5.36 -1.11 7.90
C ILE A 108 -3.87 -1.35 7.62
N VAL A 109 -3.45 -1.31 6.34
CA VAL A 109 -2.03 -1.44 5.97
C VAL A 109 -1.15 -0.38 6.64
N TYR A 110 -1.71 0.82 6.90
CA TYR A 110 -1.01 1.93 7.53
C TYR A 110 -1.27 2.06 9.05
N GLY A 111 -2.02 1.14 9.65
CA GLY A 111 -2.36 1.17 11.07
C GLY A 111 -3.27 2.35 11.44
N ILE A 112 -4.32 2.58 10.63
CA ILE A 112 -5.27 3.68 10.82
C ILE A 112 -6.05 3.52 12.13
N SER A 113 -6.31 4.64 12.81
CA SER A 113 -7.22 4.70 13.95
C SER A 113 -8.66 4.94 13.51
N GLU A 114 -9.63 4.60 14.38
CA GLU A 114 -11.04 4.95 14.14
C GLU A 114 -11.26 6.45 13.97
N PHE A 115 -10.46 7.28 14.64
CA PHE A 115 -10.51 8.73 14.47
C PHE A 115 -10.11 9.15 13.05
N SER A 116 -8.93 8.70 12.58
CA SER A 116 -8.45 9.07 11.25
C SER A 116 -9.37 8.53 10.15
N LEU A 117 -9.86 7.29 10.31
CA LEU A 117 -10.79 6.72 9.35
C LEU A 117 -12.11 7.49 9.29
N SER A 118 -12.65 7.90 10.45
CA SER A 118 -13.90 8.67 10.49
C SER A 118 -13.80 10.00 9.75
N GLU A 119 -12.67 10.71 9.90
CA GLU A 119 -12.39 11.94 9.17
C GLU A 119 -12.24 11.69 7.65
N ASP A 120 -11.52 10.62 7.28
CA ASP A 120 -11.24 10.32 5.87
C ASP A 120 -12.49 9.99 5.05
N ILE A 121 -13.47 9.34 5.65
CA ILE A 121 -14.68 8.88 4.93
C ILE A 121 -15.97 9.59 5.38
N GLY A 122 -15.89 10.52 6.33
CA GLY A 122 -17.03 11.33 6.76
C GLY A 122 -18.11 10.57 7.53
N VAL A 123 -17.70 9.64 8.41
CA VAL A 123 -18.60 8.86 9.28
C VAL A 123 -18.30 9.14 10.76
N THR A 124 -19.15 8.65 11.65
CA THR A 124 -18.89 8.74 13.09
C THR A 124 -17.73 7.81 13.49
N ARG A 125 -17.03 8.13 14.57
CA ARG A 125 -15.98 7.24 15.14
C ARG A 125 -16.51 5.86 15.46
N LYS A 126 -17.76 5.75 15.92
CA LYS A 126 -18.40 4.46 16.22
C LYS A 126 -18.55 3.61 14.96
N GLU A 127 -19.01 4.20 13.86
CA GLU A 127 -19.11 3.51 12.58
C GLU A 127 -17.73 3.12 12.04
N ALA A 128 -16.75 4.04 12.07
CA ALA A 128 -15.39 3.75 11.64
C ALA A 128 -14.78 2.59 12.44
N ARG A 129 -14.98 2.55 13.76
CA ARG A 129 -14.58 1.43 14.61
C ARG A 129 -15.27 0.13 14.19
N GLN A 130 -16.58 0.16 13.98
CA GLN A 130 -17.33 -1.01 13.52
C GLN A 130 -16.79 -1.53 12.19
N TYR A 131 -16.43 -0.67 11.25
CA TYR A 131 -15.85 -1.09 9.97
C TYR A 131 -14.49 -1.76 10.16
N ILE A 132 -13.62 -1.24 11.03
CA ILE A 132 -12.34 -1.86 11.37
C ILE A 132 -12.57 -3.22 12.04
N ASP A 133 -13.47 -3.30 13.00
CA ASP A 133 -13.75 -4.53 13.74
C ASP A 133 -14.33 -5.62 12.81
N ASN A 134 -15.27 -5.27 11.92
CA ASN A 134 -15.82 -6.17 10.92
C ASN A 134 -14.74 -6.66 9.94
N TYR A 135 -13.88 -5.75 9.49
CA TYR A 135 -12.75 -6.09 8.62
C TYR A 135 -11.81 -7.11 9.27
N LEU A 136 -11.38 -6.84 10.49
CA LEU A 136 -10.47 -7.72 11.24
C LEU A 136 -11.12 -9.03 11.70
N ALA A 137 -12.45 -9.06 11.86
CA ALA A 137 -13.18 -10.29 12.09
C ALA A 137 -13.21 -11.17 10.84
N HIS A 138 -13.38 -10.58 9.66
CA HIS A 138 -13.41 -11.29 8.38
C HIS A 138 -12.00 -11.76 7.95
N TYR A 139 -11.00 -10.90 8.09
CA TYR A 139 -9.60 -11.21 7.77
C TYR A 139 -8.80 -11.51 9.05
N ALA A 140 -9.09 -12.68 9.64
CA ALA A 140 -8.51 -13.06 10.93
C ALA A 140 -6.99 -13.22 10.90
N GLY A 141 -6.40 -13.64 9.77
CA GLY A 141 -4.97 -13.71 9.56
C GLY A 141 -4.33 -12.32 9.63
N VAL A 142 -4.97 -11.33 9.03
CA VAL A 142 -4.50 -9.93 9.12
C VAL A 142 -4.49 -9.43 10.56
N ARG A 143 -5.55 -9.72 11.33
CA ARG A 143 -5.60 -9.36 12.76
C ARG A 143 -4.46 -9.98 13.55
N THR A 144 -4.20 -11.27 13.35
CA THR A 144 -3.10 -11.99 14.01
C THR A 144 -1.76 -11.38 13.64
N TYR A 145 -1.51 -11.16 12.34
CA TYR A 145 -0.29 -10.53 11.86
C TYR A 145 -0.04 -9.15 12.49
N MET A 146 -1.08 -8.30 12.55
CA MET A 146 -0.96 -6.96 13.13
C MET A 146 -0.50 -6.99 14.59
N HIS A 147 -0.97 -7.95 15.37
CA HIS A 147 -0.53 -8.12 16.75
C HIS A 147 0.90 -8.66 16.82
N GLU A 148 1.17 -9.75 16.11
CA GLU A 148 2.44 -10.47 16.20
C GLU A 148 3.63 -9.66 15.71
N ILE A 149 3.48 -8.90 14.62
CA ILE A 149 4.57 -8.10 14.06
C ILE A 149 4.99 -6.97 15.02
N VAL A 150 4.03 -6.36 15.72
CA VAL A 150 4.32 -5.31 16.71
C VAL A 150 5.06 -5.90 17.92
N GLU A 151 4.59 -7.04 18.43
CA GLU A 151 5.25 -7.70 19.56
C GLU A 151 6.64 -8.23 19.19
N GLN A 152 6.80 -8.76 17.98
CA GLN A 152 8.12 -9.13 17.45
C GLN A 152 9.04 -7.91 17.35
N ALA A 153 8.55 -6.81 16.79
CA ALA A 153 9.34 -5.58 16.65
C ALA A 153 9.76 -4.99 18.01
N LYS A 154 8.92 -5.10 19.04
CA LYS A 154 9.27 -4.69 20.41
C LYS A 154 10.41 -5.54 20.98
N ARG A 155 10.39 -6.86 20.75
CA ARG A 155 11.45 -7.77 21.21
C ARG A 155 12.77 -7.55 20.46
N ASP A 156 12.69 -7.53 19.13
CA ASP A 156 13.86 -7.56 18.24
C ASP A 156 14.46 -6.17 18.01
N GLY A 157 13.65 -5.12 18.15
CA GLY A 157 14.04 -3.72 17.88
C GLY A 157 14.04 -3.37 16.39
N TYR A 158 13.57 -4.26 15.52
CA TYR A 158 13.50 -4.04 14.08
C TYR A 158 12.41 -4.91 13.42
N VAL A 159 12.12 -4.59 12.15
CA VAL A 159 11.32 -5.44 11.25
C VAL A 159 12.06 -5.65 9.94
N THR A 160 11.66 -6.70 9.18
CA THR A 160 12.25 -7.03 7.89
C THR A 160 11.19 -7.18 6.80
N THR A 161 11.57 -6.91 5.54
CA THR A 161 10.80 -7.32 4.38
C THR A 161 10.99 -8.81 4.09
N LEU A 162 10.19 -9.40 3.20
CA LEU A 162 10.39 -10.78 2.73
C LEU A 162 11.76 -11.00 2.04
N PHE A 163 12.39 -9.93 1.58
CA PHE A 163 13.72 -9.96 0.94
C PHE A 163 14.86 -9.62 1.89
N GLY A 164 14.58 -9.56 3.21
CA GLY A 164 15.59 -9.34 4.24
C GLY A 164 16.02 -7.88 4.45
N ARG A 165 15.33 -6.90 3.82
CA ARG A 165 15.59 -5.48 4.12
C ARG A 165 15.16 -5.19 5.55
N ARG A 166 16.10 -4.77 6.38
CA ARG A 166 15.90 -4.49 7.80
C ARG A 166 15.63 -3.00 8.01
N ARG A 167 14.71 -2.69 8.94
CA ARG A 167 14.47 -1.37 9.48
C ARG A 167 14.47 -1.39 11.00
N GLU A 168 15.40 -0.64 11.59
CA GLU A 168 15.48 -0.41 13.03
C GLU A 168 14.30 0.45 13.49
N LEU A 169 13.80 0.17 14.70
CA LEU A 169 12.63 0.81 15.30
C LEU A 169 12.93 1.29 16.73
N SER A 170 13.86 2.24 16.85
CA SER A 170 14.21 2.88 18.12
C SER A 170 13.02 3.56 18.79
N GLU A 171 12.03 4.00 17.99
CA GLU A 171 10.80 4.63 18.41
C GLU A 171 9.97 3.79 19.38
N LEU A 172 10.02 2.46 19.24
CA LEU A 172 9.28 1.53 20.10
C LEU A 172 9.75 1.55 21.57
N LYS A 173 10.98 2.00 21.82
CA LYS A 173 11.55 2.14 23.17
C LYS A 173 11.27 3.50 23.82
N SER A 174 10.62 4.41 23.10
CA SER A 174 10.33 5.78 23.61
C SER A 174 9.33 5.75 24.75
N SER A 175 9.58 6.55 25.77
CA SER A 175 8.61 6.83 26.84
C SER A 175 7.44 7.68 26.35
N ASN A 176 7.64 8.46 25.28
CA ASN A 176 6.59 9.27 24.67
C ASN A 176 5.61 8.38 23.90
N PHE A 177 4.33 8.42 24.30
CA PHE A 177 3.26 7.64 23.68
C PHE A 177 3.13 7.86 22.18
N ASN A 178 3.21 9.10 21.70
CA ASN A 178 3.05 9.43 20.28
C ASN A 178 4.19 8.84 19.42
N ILE A 179 5.43 8.91 19.93
CA ILE A 179 6.59 8.33 19.26
C ILE A 179 6.48 6.81 19.23
N ARG A 180 6.11 6.19 20.34
CA ARG A 180 5.92 4.74 20.43
C ARG A 180 4.80 4.26 19.49
N SER A 181 3.66 4.91 19.50
CA SER A 181 2.54 4.61 18.60
C SER A 181 2.91 4.81 17.12
N PHE A 182 3.74 5.80 16.80
CA PHE A 182 4.31 5.94 15.47
C PHE A 182 5.19 4.73 15.12
N GLY A 183 6.06 4.28 16.04
CA GLY A 183 6.90 3.09 15.88
C GLY A 183 6.08 1.82 15.60
N GLU A 184 4.94 1.64 16.28
CA GLU A 184 4.03 0.51 16.04
C GLU A 184 3.42 0.55 14.63
N ARG A 185 2.97 1.71 14.15
CA ARG A 185 2.50 1.87 12.75
C ARG A 185 3.60 1.59 11.74
N VAL A 186 4.83 2.01 12.03
CA VAL A 186 5.99 1.72 11.18
C VAL A 186 6.31 0.23 11.15
N ALA A 187 6.17 -0.47 12.28
CA ALA A 187 6.36 -1.91 12.37
C ALA A 187 5.35 -2.66 11.49
N LEU A 188 4.08 -2.24 11.50
CA LEU A 188 3.02 -2.82 10.66
C LEU A 188 3.27 -2.59 9.16
N ASN A 189 3.58 -1.36 8.78
CA ASN A 189 3.64 -0.94 7.40
C ASN A 189 4.93 -1.37 6.68
N THR A 190 6.08 -1.33 7.37
CA THR A 190 7.39 -1.52 6.71
C THR A 190 7.56 -2.87 6.01
N PRO A 191 7.16 -4.02 6.60
CA PRO A 191 7.27 -5.31 5.90
C PRO A 191 6.44 -5.35 4.62
N ILE A 192 5.26 -4.74 4.63
CA ILE A 192 4.32 -4.73 3.50
C ILE A 192 4.84 -3.80 2.39
N GLN A 193 5.00 -2.53 2.72
CA GLN A 193 5.42 -1.50 1.76
C GLN A 193 6.85 -1.75 1.25
N GLY A 194 7.74 -2.19 2.13
CA GLY A 194 9.12 -2.50 1.77
C GLY A 194 9.21 -3.72 0.84
N THR A 195 8.44 -4.78 1.10
CA THR A 195 8.38 -5.94 0.21
C THR A 195 7.81 -5.56 -1.15
N ALA A 196 6.76 -4.75 -1.20
CA ALA A 196 6.23 -4.22 -2.47
C ALA A 196 7.30 -3.45 -3.25
N ALA A 197 8.08 -2.58 -2.57
CA ALA A 197 9.18 -1.85 -3.20
C ALA A 197 10.29 -2.78 -3.72
N ASP A 198 10.62 -3.85 -2.99
CA ASP A 198 11.62 -4.83 -3.40
C ASP A 198 11.15 -5.61 -4.64
N ILE A 199 9.87 -6.02 -4.69
CA ILE A 199 9.27 -6.67 -5.86
C ILE A 199 9.37 -5.77 -7.09
N ILE A 200 8.99 -4.49 -6.97
CA ILE A 200 9.04 -3.53 -8.08
C ILE A 200 10.48 -3.38 -8.60
N LYS A 201 11.47 -3.22 -7.71
CA LYS A 201 12.88 -3.11 -8.12
C LYS A 201 13.38 -4.34 -8.87
N LEU A 202 13.02 -5.54 -8.39
CA LEU A 202 13.35 -6.78 -9.08
C LEU A 202 12.65 -6.87 -10.45
N ALA A 203 11.40 -6.42 -10.54
CA ALA A 203 10.68 -6.36 -11.80
C ALA A 203 11.35 -5.40 -12.79
N MET A 204 11.76 -4.20 -12.35
CA MET A 204 12.47 -3.23 -13.19
C MET A 204 13.77 -3.82 -13.76
N ILE A 205 14.58 -4.49 -12.92
CA ILE A 205 15.82 -5.16 -13.37
C ILE A 205 15.51 -6.23 -14.43
N ARG A 206 14.46 -7.04 -14.20
CA ARG A 206 14.07 -8.11 -15.14
C ARG A 206 13.52 -7.55 -16.44
N VAL A 207 12.74 -6.48 -16.39
CA VAL A 207 12.20 -5.81 -17.58
C VAL A 207 13.35 -5.22 -18.40
N ASP A 208 14.29 -4.48 -17.81
CA ASP A 208 15.45 -3.92 -18.51
C ASP A 208 16.28 -5.03 -19.17
N ALA A 209 16.56 -6.12 -18.46
CA ALA A 209 17.28 -7.26 -18.99
C ALA A 209 16.53 -7.93 -20.17
N ALA A 210 15.21 -8.05 -20.08
CA ALA A 210 14.38 -8.62 -21.16
C ALA A 210 14.36 -7.73 -22.40
N LEU A 211 14.22 -6.41 -22.24
CA LEU A 211 14.27 -5.45 -23.34
C LEU A 211 15.61 -5.54 -24.10
N ARG A 212 16.72 -5.59 -23.37
CA ARG A 212 18.07 -5.73 -23.96
C ARG A 212 18.25 -7.08 -24.68
N LYS A 213 17.84 -8.18 -24.03
CA LYS A 213 17.95 -9.54 -24.59
C LYS A 213 17.17 -9.67 -25.90
N GLN A 214 15.97 -9.09 -25.95
CA GLN A 214 15.12 -9.13 -27.15
C GLN A 214 15.48 -8.05 -28.18
N LYS A 215 16.50 -7.21 -27.91
CA LYS A 215 16.95 -6.09 -28.76
C LYS A 215 15.80 -5.14 -29.14
N LEU A 216 14.86 -4.92 -28.20
CA LEU A 216 13.75 -4.00 -28.42
C LEU A 216 14.26 -2.55 -28.38
N LYS A 217 13.61 -1.68 -29.17
CA LYS A 217 13.91 -0.23 -29.15
C LYS A 217 13.34 0.47 -27.91
N ALA A 218 12.49 -0.20 -27.13
CA ALA A 218 11.94 0.30 -25.88
C ALA A 218 13.03 0.43 -24.81
N ARG A 219 12.88 1.40 -23.93
CA ARG A 219 13.73 1.59 -22.75
C ARG A 219 12.91 1.86 -21.51
N LEU A 220 13.40 1.43 -20.37
CA LEU A 220 12.87 1.82 -19.08
C LEU A 220 13.25 3.28 -18.80
N VAL A 221 12.31 4.11 -18.35
CA VAL A 221 12.49 5.54 -18.04
C VAL A 221 12.16 5.81 -16.58
#